data_a8c996c56fe891284a1293c7f34f30dd
#
_entry.id   a8c996c56fe891284a1293c7f34f30dd
#
_cell.length_a   1.000
_cell.length_b   1.000
_cell.length_c   1.000
_cell.angle_alpha   90.00
_cell.angle_beta   90.00
_cell.angle_gamma   90.00
#
_symmetry.space_group_name_H-M   'P 1'
#
loop_
_entity.id
_entity.type
_entity.pdbx_description
1 polymer ?
#
loop_
_entity_poly.entity_id
_entity_poly.type
_entity_poly.pdbx_seq_one_letter_code
_entity_poly.pdbx_strand_id
1 'polypeptide(L)'
;MSTTYRVTHRTEYRYESDVSDSYAQLHLLPRDGDGQHCLTAEVAVEPAPGDYRERADYFGNRVGYLAIHEPHRRLSVTATSLVEIGDRAAPATLFGGRPWEDARDAVRNPASPARLDAVQFALDSALVAGSPAYAGYALRSFTPRRSLLEAVTDLCSRIHHDFDYRPGSTSVTTPLEEVFANRRGVCQDFAHFGIACLRSIGLPARYVSGYLETDPPPGRPKLIGADGSHAWFSILAGEAGWVDVDPTNDQLAGGRYVVTAYGRDYGDVAPLSGVIYTEGRTESLQVRVDVVAVPG
;
A
#
# COMPACT_ATOMS: atom_id res chain seq x y z
N MET A 1 -3.91 23.83 1.63
CA MET A 1 -3.04 23.99 2.83
C MET A 1 -2.28 22.70 3.02
N SER A 2 -0.99 22.74 3.36
CA SER A 2 -0.22 21.53 3.68
C SER A 2 -0.39 21.15 5.16
N THR A 3 -0.28 19.84 5.44
CA THR A 3 -0.25 19.30 6.81
C THR A 3 1.02 18.49 6.96
N THR A 4 1.75 18.70 8.05
CA THR A 4 2.94 17.91 8.37
C THR A 4 2.60 16.83 9.36
N TYR A 5 2.99 15.58 9.06
CA TYR A 5 2.81 14.43 9.91
C TYR A 5 4.14 13.90 10.43
N ARG A 6 4.18 13.56 11.72
CA ARG A 6 5.20 12.67 12.26
C ARG A 6 4.66 11.26 12.22
N VAL A 7 5.41 10.36 11.56
CA VAL A 7 5.10 8.93 11.49
C VAL A 7 6.17 8.17 12.25
N THR A 8 5.76 7.28 13.13
CA THR A 8 6.64 6.31 13.79
C THR A 8 6.11 4.92 13.56
N HIS A 9 6.89 4.07 12.90
CA HIS A 9 6.58 2.66 12.68
C HIS A 9 7.62 1.81 13.38
N ARG A 10 7.18 0.93 14.27
CA ARG A 10 8.04 -0.03 14.96
C ARG A 10 7.58 -1.45 14.70
N THR A 11 8.50 -2.26 14.18
CA THR A 11 8.34 -3.71 14.02
C THR A 11 9.29 -4.42 14.98
N GLU A 12 8.78 -5.36 15.77
CA GLU A 12 9.57 -6.15 16.71
C GLU A 12 9.32 -7.63 16.45
N TYR A 13 10.40 -8.38 16.21
CA TYR A 13 10.42 -9.84 16.12
C TYR A 13 11.06 -10.43 17.37
N ARG A 14 10.52 -11.54 17.84
CA ARG A 14 11.14 -12.44 18.84
C ARG A 14 11.27 -13.82 18.23
N TYR A 15 12.39 -14.46 18.49
CA TYR A 15 12.75 -15.76 17.95
C TYR A 15 12.93 -16.78 19.09
N GLU A 16 12.49 -18.03 18.85
CA GLU A 16 12.63 -19.13 19.81
C GLU A 16 14.09 -19.50 20.05
N SER A 17 14.94 -19.38 19.02
CA SER A 17 16.37 -19.68 19.06
C SER A 17 17.17 -18.49 18.52
N ASP A 18 18.49 -18.54 18.71
CA ASP A 18 19.36 -17.51 18.19
C ASP A 18 19.28 -17.48 16.66
N VAL A 19 19.19 -16.28 16.08
CA VAL A 19 19.34 -16.00 14.67
C VAL A 19 20.82 -15.62 14.48
N SER A 20 21.54 -16.42 13.69
CA SER A 20 22.97 -16.15 13.43
C SER A 20 23.18 -15.01 12.43
N ASP A 21 22.31 -14.97 11.41
CA ASP A 21 22.37 -13.97 10.35
C ASP A 21 20.95 -13.54 9.97
N SER A 22 20.79 -12.25 9.72
CA SER A 22 19.54 -11.64 9.28
C SER A 22 19.81 -10.65 8.15
N TYR A 23 19.09 -10.81 7.05
CA TYR A 23 19.11 -9.91 5.90
C TYR A 23 17.70 -9.42 5.64
N ALA A 24 17.48 -8.12 5.63
CA ALA A 24 16.15 -7.58 5.45
C ALA A 24 16.12 -6.39 4.49
N GLN A 25 14.96 -6.23 3.86
CA GLN A 25 14.57 -5.10 3.03
C GLN A 25 13.38 -4.39 3.68
N LEU A 26 13.41 -3.06 3.71
CA LEU A 26 12.47 -2.21 4.40
C LEU A 26 11.81 -1.23 3.42
N HIS A 27 10.47 -1.25 3.33
CA HIS A 27 9.67 -0.23 2.62
C HIS A 27 8.90 0.64 3.65
N LEU A 28 9.61 1.17 4.64
CA LEU A 28 9.06 1.94 5.76
C LEU A 28 9.22 3.45 5.59
N LEU A 29 10.09 3.86 4.67
CA LEU A 29 10.45 5.26 4.47
C LEU A 29 9.49 5.91 3.48
N PRO A 30 8.85 7.04 3.83
CA PRO A 30 7.99 7.76 2.91
C PRO A 30 8.73 8.19 1.66
N ARG A 31 8.09 8.04 0.51
CA ARG A 31 8.60 8.50 -0.79
C ARG A 31 8.22 9.96 -1.04
N ASP A 32 8.94 10.63 -1.92
CA ASP A 32 8.52 11.92 -2.47
C ASP A 32 7.63 11.75 -3.70
N GLY A 33 6.76 12.69 -3.96
CA GLY A 33 5.89 12.76 -5.13
C GLY A 33 4.40 12.85 -4.79
N ASP A 34 3.58 13.12 -5.81
CA ASP A 34 2.11 13.16 -5.71
C ASP A 34 1.58 14.07 -4.57
N GLY A 35 2.20 15.23 -4.35
CA GLY A 35 1.82 16.17 -3.28
C GLY A 35 2.34 15.78 -1.89
N GLN A 36 3.27 14.82 -1.81
CA GLN A 36 3.93 14.42 -0.58
C GLN A 36 5.43 14.75 -0.63
N HIS A 37 5.97 15.28 0.46
CA HIS A 37 7.40 15.54 0.63
C HIS A 37 7.91 15.03 1.97
N CYS A 38 8.90 14.13 1.94
CA CYS A 38 9.55 13.59 3.12
C CYS A 38 10.65 14.55 3.59
N LEU A 39 10.38 15.32 4.65
CA LEU A 39 11.31 16.31 5.20
C LEU A 39 12.50 15.63 5.90
N THR A 40 12.22 14.60 6.71
CA THR A 40 13.23 13.78 7.38
C THR A 40 12.76 12.35 7.49
N ALA A 41 13.69 11.40 7.45
CA ALA A 41 13.41 10.01 7.76
C ALA A 41 14.65 9.34 8.33
N GLU A 42 14.46 8.51 9.35
CA GLU A 42 15.50 7.78 10.08
C GLU A 42 15.03 6.36 10.37
N VAL A 43 15.95 5.40 10.31
CA VAL A 43 15.72 4.01 10.71
C VAL A 43 16.69 3.63 11.81
N ALA A 44 16.16 3.25 12.96
CA ALA A 44 16.91 2.68 14.07
C ALA A 44 16.68 1.15 14.10
N VAL A 45 17.74 0.38 14.23
CA VAL A 45 17.71 -1.09 14.25
C VAL A 45 18.46 -1.62 15.47
N GLU A 46 17.85 -2.58 16.17
CA GLU A 46 18.43 -3.27 17.34
C GLU A 46 18.28 -4.80 17.14
N PRO A 47 19.41 -5.56 17.19
CA PRO A 47 20.79 -5.11 17.36
C PRO A 47 21.26 -4.26 16.17
N ALA A 48 22.33 -3.49 16.39
CA ALA A 48 22.88 -2.61 15.34
C ALA A 48 23.32 -3.44 14.14
N PRO A 49 22.87 -3.08 12.91
CA PRO A 49 23.26 -3.82 11.71
C PRO A 49 24.74 -3.62 11.40
N GLY A 50 25.39 -4.67 10.90
CA GLY A 50 26.75 -4.59 10.38
C GLY A 50 26.83 -3.83 9.05
N ASP A 51 25.75 -3.83 8.27
CA ASP A 51 25.58 -3.04 7.04
C ASP A 51 24.15 -2.51 6.97
N TYR A 52 24.01 -1.22 6.66
CA TYR A 52 22.73 -0.57 6.35
C TYR A 52 22.92 0.36 5.17
N ARG A 53 22.03 0.23 4.16
CA ARG A 53 22.08 1.07 2.95
C ARG A 53 20.67 1.40 2.50
N GLU A 54 20.49 2.60 1.96
CA GLU A 54 19.28 3.02 1.29
C GLU A 54 19.52 3.17 -0.22
N ARG A 55 18.51 2.80 -0.99
CA ARG A 55 18.49 3.01 -2.45
C ARG A 55 17.05 3.15 -2.95
N ALA A 56 16.89 3.64 -4.16
CA ALA A 56 15.62 3.52 -4.86
C ALA A 56 15.47 2.11 -5.47
N ASP A 57 14.27 1.53 -5.38
CA ASP A 57 13.94 0.31 -6.10
C ASP A 57 13.51 0.61 -7.55
N TYR A 58 13.05 -0.44 -8.26
CA TYR A 58 12.55 -0.34 -9.63
C TYR A 58 11.38 0.65 -9.76
N PHE A 59 10.52 0.77 -8.75
CA PHE A 59 9.36 1.66 -8.74
C PHE A 59 9.69 3.07 -8.20
N GLY A 60 10.94 3.33 -7.83
CA GLY A 60 11.37 4.58 -7.22
C GLY A 60 10.97 4.71 -5.74
N ASN A 61 10.65 3.61 -5.06
CA ASN A 61 10.43 3.61 -3.62
C ASN A 61 11.77 3.73 -2.88
N ARG A 62 11.78 4.37 -1.71
CA ARG A 62 12.96 4.37 -0.82
C ARG A 62 13.02 3.04 -0.08
N VAL A 63 14.10 2.32 -0.25
CA VAL A 63 14.28 0.98 0.31
C VAL A 63 15.53 0.92 1.15
N GLY A 64 15.39 0.56 2.43
CA GLY A 64 16.49 0.22 3.31
C GLY A 64 16.86 -1.25 3.18
N TYR A 65 18.14 -1.55 3.17
CA TYR A 65 18.71 -2.90 3.24
C TYR A 65 19.58 -2.99 4.46
N LEU A 66 19.41 -4.05 5.25
CA LEU A 66 20.25 -4.30 6.43
C LEU A 66 20.75 -5.74 6.48
N ALA A 67 21.93 -5.90 7.09
CA ALA A 67 22.49 -7.19 7.44
C ALA A 67 22.96 -7.17 8.91
N ILE A 68 22.59 -8.19 9.67
CA ILE A 68 22.98 -8.40 11.07
C ILE A 68 23.66 -9.77 11.14
N HIS A 69 24.90 -9.78 11.62
CA HIS A 69 25.75 -10.99 11.80
C HIS A 69 25.98 -11.32 13.27
N GLU A 70 25.43 -10.49 14.17
CA GLU A 70 25.47 -10.75 15.61
C GLU A 70 24.32 -11.70 15.97
N PRO A 71 24.58 -12.82 16.68
CA PRO A 71 23.54 -13.71 17.16
C PRO A 71 22.52 -12.98 18.05
N HIS A 72 21.24 -13.12 17.73
CA HIS A 72 20.20 -12.39 18.44
C HIS A 72 18.88 -13.18 18.50
N ARG A 73 18.08 -12.93 19.54
CA ARG A 73 16.71 -13.46 19.71
C ARG A 73 15.64 -12.40 19.56
N ARG A 74 16.03 -11.18 19.27
CA ARG A 74 15.11 -10.05 19.09
C ARG A 74 15.65 -9.15 17.99
N LEU A 75 14.77 -8.77 17.08
CA LEU A 75 15.04 -7.72 16.09
C LEU A 75 13.99 -6.63 16.28
N SER A 76 14.43 -5.39 16.49
CA SER A 76 13.56 -4.22 16.51
C SER A 76 13.97 -3.26 15.40
N VAL A 77 13.03 -2.90 14.55
CA VAL A 77 13.22 -1.88 13.51
C VAL A 77 12.23 -0.76 13.77
N THR A 78 12.73 0.45 13.94
CA THR A 78 11.91 1.66 14.15
C THR A 78 12.23 2.67 13.05
N ALA A 79 11.25 3.00 12.22
CA ALA A 79 11.32 4.08 11.25
C ALA A 79 10.57 5.29 11.80
N THR A 80 11.22 6.45 11.81
CA THR A 80 10.61 7.74 12.19
C THR A 80 10.76 8.72 11.04
N SER A 81 9.68 9.37 10.63
CA SER A 81 9.71 10.34 9.54
C SER A 81 8.86 11.56 9.82
N LEU A 82 9.21 12.66 9.19
CA LEU A 82 8.43 13.90 9.13
C LEU A 82 8.06 14.15 7.67
N VAL A 83 6.76 14.20 7.40
CA VAL A 83 6.23 14.20 6.03
C VAL A 83 5.25 15.33 5.88
N GLU A 84 5.46 16.18 4.89
CA GLU A 84 4.51 17.21 4.49
C GLU A 84 3.61 16.66 3.39
N ILE A 85 2.29 16.74 3.59
CA ILE A 85 1.27 16.41 2.59
C ILE A 85 0.61 17.73 2.18
N GLY A 86 0.81 18.09 0.90
CA GLY A 86 0.16 19.23 0.28
C GLY A 86 -1.21 18.90 -0.30
N ASP A 87 -1.83 19.91 -0.90
CA ASP A 87 -3.08 19.71 -1.61
C ASP A 87 -2.84 18.81 -2.83
N ARG A 88 -3.51 17.67 -2.88
CA ARG A 88 -3.56 16.82 -4.06
C ARG A 88 -4.60 17.38 -5.03
N ALA A 89 -4.35 17.24 -6.32
CA ALA A 89 -5.32 17.66 -7.33
C ALA A 89 -6.66 16.97 -7.13
N ALA A 90 -7.75 17.71 -7.22
CA ALA A 90 -9.09 17.14 -7.03
C ALA A 90 -9.32 16.00 -8.04
N PRO A 91 -9.77 14.82 -7.62
CA PRO A 91 -9.99 13.67 -8.51
C PRO A 91 -10.88 14.00 -9.71
N ALA A 92 -11.93 14.80 -9.54
CA ALA A 92 -12.79 15.23 -10.62
C ALA A 92 -12.04 15.96 -11.74
N THR A 93 -11.01 16.75 -11.39
CA THR A 93 -10.14 17.44 -12.38
C THR A 93 -9.23 16.45 -13.08
N LEU A 94 -8.68 15.47 -12.35
CA LEU A 94 -7.78 14.45 -12.90
C LEU A 94 -8.48 13.53 -13.90
N PHE A 95 -9.69 13.06 -13.58
CA PHE A 95 -10.44 12.16 -14.46
C PHE A 95 -11.11 12.87 -15.65
N GLY A 96 -11.41 14.16 -15.55
CA GLY A 96 -11.98 14.96 -16.63
C GLY A 96 -13.29 14.44 -17.21
N GLY A 97 -14.05 13.62 -16.49
CA GLY A 97 -15.31 13.03 -16.93
C GLY A 97 -15.21 12.04 -18.10
N ARG A 98 -14.01 11.61 -18.47
CA ARG A 98 -13.79 10.69 -19.62
C ARG A 98 -14.32 9.28 -19.32
N PRO A 99 -14.85 8.59 -20.35
CA PRO A 99 -15.22 7.18 -20.25
C PRO A 99 -14.03 6.32 -19.82
N TRP A 100 -14.29 5.29 -19.01
CA TRP A 100 -13.24 4.40 -18.53
C TRP A 100 -12.53 3.63 -19.63
N GLU A 101 -13.22 3.39 -20.76
CA GLU A 101 -12.67 2.74 -21.94
C GLU A 101 -11.51 3.53 -22.52
N ASP A 102 -11.54 4.87 -22.48
CA ASP A 102 -10.46 5.72 -22.96
C ASP A 102 -9.16 5.46 -22.19
N ALA A 103 -9.23 5.26 -20.87
CA ALA A 103 -8.08 4.92 -20.02
C ALA A 103 -7.53 3.54 -20.36
N ARG A 104 -8.39 2.55 -20.55
CA ARG A 104 -8.02 1.20 -20.99
C ARG A 104 -7.32 1.22 -22.34
N ASP A 105 -7.91 1.88 -23.33
CA ASP A 105 -7.39 1.90 -24.71
C ASP A 105 -6.09 2.69 -24.80
N ALA A 106 -5.90 3.71 -23.96
CA ALA A 106 -4.65 4.45 -23.84
C ALA A 106 -3.46 3.60 -23.36
N VAL A 107 -3.73 2.57 -22.55
CA VAL A 107 -2.69 1.63 -22.06
C VAL A 107 -2.44 0.51 -23.08
N ARG A 108 -3.46 0.09 -23.82
CA ARG A 108 -3.31 -0.87 -24.92
C ARG A 108 -2.47 -0.33 -26.08
N ASN A 109 -2.49 0.99 -26.27
CA ASN A 109 -1.74 1.69 -27.32
C ASN A 109 -0.94 2.85 -26.69
N PRO A 110 0.13 2.55 -25.92
CA PRO A 110 0.85 3.56 -25.18
C PRO A 110 1.56 4.54 -26.12
N ALA A 111 1.17 5.82 -26.06
CA ALA A 111 1.73 6.89 -26.87
C ALA A 111 2.83 7.71 -26.15
N SER A 112 3.14 7.39 -24.88
CA SER A 112 4.17 8.07 -24.08
C SER A 112 4.91 7.10 -23.19
N PRO A 113 6.16 7.41 -22.75
CA PRO A 113 6.90 6.59 -21.76
C PRO A 113 6.10 6.31 -20.49
N ALA A 114 5.41 7.31 -19.94
CA ALA A 114 4.61 7.14 -18.74
C ALA A 114 3.45 6.14 -18.91
N ARG A 115 2.82 6.08 -20.09
CA ARG A 115 1.81 5.07 -20.42
C ARG A 115 2.42 3.70 -20.63
N LEU A 116 3.62 3.63 -21.22
CA LEU A 116 4.35 2.39 -21.36
C LEU A 116 4.71 1.80 -19.98
N ASP A 117 5.18 2.63 -19.05
CA ASP A 117 5.46 2.22 -17.68
C ASP A 117 4.20 1.73 -16.95
N ALA A 118 3.04 2.28 -17.29
CA ALA A 118 1.76 1.86 -16.70
C ALA A 118 1.28 0.48 -17.18
N VAL A 119 1.75 -0.01 -18.33
CA VAL A 119 1.34 -1.32 -18.88
C VAL A 119 1.60 -2.46 -17.91
N GLN A 120 2.72 -2.46 -17.19
CA GLN A 120 3.05 -3.48 -16.21
C GLN A 120 2.00 -3.63 -15.10
N PHE A 121 1.29 -2.55 -14.78
CA PHE A 121 0.24 -2.54 -13.76
C PHE A 121 -1.13 -3.02 -14.29
N ALA A 122 -1.25 -3.32 -15.58
CA ALA A 122 -2.40 -3.98 -16.17
C ALA A 122 -2.20 -5.51 -16.33
N LEU A 123 -1.00 -6.00 -16.01
CA LEU A 123 -0.63 -7.42 -16.10
C LEU A 123 -0.78 -8.12 -14.75
N ASP A 124 -0.87 -9.44 -14.78
CA ASP A 124 -0.85 -10.28 -13.59
C ASP A 124 0.47 -10.15 -12.83
N SER A 125 0.41 -10.34 -11.53
CA SER A 125 1.56 -10.38 -10.62
C SER A 125 1.47 -11.59 -9.68
N ALA A 126 2.48 -11.81 -8.85
CA ALA A 126 2.59 -13.03 -8.04
C ALA A 126 1.39 -13.25 -7.10
N LEU A 127 0.84 -12.16 -6.53
CA LEU A 127 -0.28 -12.22 -5.58
C LEU A 127 -1.62 -11.74 -6.19
N VAL A 128 -1.60 -11.19 -7.40
CA VAL A 128 -2.80 -10.62 -8.04
C VAL A 128 -2.86 -11.04 -9.50
N ALA A 129 -3.71 -12.02 -9.78
CA ALA A 129 -4.06 -12.46 -11.13
C ALA A 129 -5.50 -12.07 -11.48
N GLY A 130 -5.72 -11.73 -12.74
CA GLY A 130 -7.06 -11.49 -13.27
C GLY A 130 -7.87 -12.75 -13.43
N SER A 131 -9.20 -12.64 -13.42
CA SER A 131 -10.10 -13.76 -13.72
C SER A 131 -11.41 -13.27 -14.33
N PRO A 132 -12.14 -14.15 -15.08
CA PRO A 132 -13.49 -13.81 -15.57
C PRO A 132 -14.47 -13.46 -14.45
N ALA A 133 -14.32 -14.05 -13.25
CA ALA A 133 -15.18 -13.75 -12.10
C ALA A 133 -14.95 -12.33 -11.59
N TYR A 134 -13.69 -11.88 -11.53
CA TYR A 134 -13.34 -10.51 -11.12
C TYR A 134 -13.74 -9.48 -12.20
N ALA A 135 -13.58 -9.82 -13.48
CA ALA A 135 -14.10 -9.02 -14.58
C ALA A 135 -15.62 -8.84 -14.48
N GLY A 136 -16.36 -9.93 -14.22
CA GLY A 136 -17.82 -9.87 -14.01
C GLY A 136 -18.22 -9.02 -12.81
N TYR A 137 -17.44 -9.04 -11.73
CA TYR A 137 -17.67 -8.17 -10.57
C TYR A 137 -17.41 -6.70 -10.93
N ALA A 138 -16.30 -6.41 -11.62
CA ALA A 138 -15.92 -5.05 -12.02
C ALA A 138 -16.93 -4.44 -13.01
N LEU A 139 -17.39 -5.19 -14.02
CA LEU A 139 -18.28 -4.69 -15.07
C LEU A 139 -19.66 -4.27 -14.56
N ARG A 140 -20.06 -4.61 -13.35
CA ARG A 140 -21.25 -4.05 -12.71
C ARG A 140 -21.08 -2.56 -12.41
N SER A 141 -19.85 -2.11 -12.10
CA SER A 141 -19.50 -0.71 -11.88
C SER A 141 -19.05 -0.02 -13.18
N PHE A 142 -18.35 -0.74 -14.04
CA PHE A 142 -17.77 -0.25 -15.29
C PHE A 142 -18.73 -0.52 -16.47
N THR A 143 -19.89 0.12 -16.42
CA THR A 143 -20.87 0.05 -17.53
C THR A 143 -20.38 0.86 -18.74
N PRO A 144 -20.83 0.55 -19.97
CA PRO A 144 -20.39 1.25 -21.17
C PRO A 144 -20.48 2.79 -21.06
N ARG A 145 -19.41 3.47 -21.37
CA ARG A 145 -19.25 4.94 -21.38
C ARG A 145 -19.42 5.63 -20.03
N ARG A 146 -19.50 4.91 -18.92
CA ARG A 146 -19.47 5.51 -17.59
C ARG A 146 -18.14 6.23 -17.36
N SER A 147 -18.15 7.36 -16.64
CA SER A 147 -16.89 8.05 -16.34
C SER A 147 -16.00 7.17 -15.44
N LEU A 148 -14.69 7.25 -15.65
CA LEU A 148 -13.72 6.44 -14.88
C LEU A 148 -13.83 6.71 -13.38
N LEU A 149 -14.00 7.99 -12.98
CA LEU A 149 -14.17 8.37 -11.56
C LEU A 149 -15.41 7.72 -10.95
N GLU A 150 -16.58 7.85 -11.61
CA GLU A 150 -17.82 7.25 -11.08
C GLU A 150 -17.72 5.72 -11.01
N ALA A 151 -17.12 5.09 -12.02
CA ALA A 151 -16.97 3.64 -12.05
C ALA A 151 -16.04 3.11 -10.95
N VAL A 152 -14.89 3.76 -10.72
CA VAL A 152 -13.94 3.33 -9.68
C VAL A 152 -14.46 3.63 -8.27
N THR A 153 -15.17 4.75 -8.08
CA THR A 153 -15.81 5.06 -6.79
C THR A 153 -16.90 4.05 -6.46
N ASP A 154 -17.74 3.68 -7.44
CA ASP A 154 -18.74 2.63 -7.26
C ASP A 154 -18.11 1.25 -6.97
N LEU A 155 -17.02 0.89 -7.66
CA LEU A 155 -16.26 -0.34 -7.33
C LEU A 155 -15.73 -0.30 -5.89
N CYS A 156 -15.16 0.82 -5.47
CA CYS A 156 -14.66 1.05 -4.11
C CYS A 156 -15.77 0.82 -3.08
N SER A 157 -16.90 1.50 -3.25
CA SER A 157 -18.06 1.41 -2.37
C SER A 157 -18.63 -0.01 -2.31
N ARG A 158 -18.69 -0.71 -3.44
CA ARG A 158 -19.15 -2.11 -3.48
C ARG A 158 -18.20 -3.06 -2.77
N ILE A 159 -16.90 -2.89 -2.91
CA ILE A 159 -15.92 -3.71 -2.14
C ILE A 159 -16.13 -3.47 -0.65
N HIS A 160 -16.24 -2.21 -0.23
CA HIS A 160 -16.50 -1.86 1.17
C HIS A 160 -17.75 -2.53 1.74
N HIS A 161 -18.87 -2.52 0.99
CA HIS A 161 -20.14 -3.06 1.47
C HIS A 161 -20.29 -4.58 1.29
N ASP A 162 -19.66 -5.16 0.26
CA ASP A 162 -19.78 -6.58 -0.06
C ASP A 162 -18.81 -7.46 0.76
N PHE A 163 -17.81 -6.86 1.44
CA PHE A 163 -16.77 -7.59 2.18
C PHE A 163 -16.71 -7.15 3.65
N ASP A 164 -16.60 -8.12 4.55
CA ASP A 164 -16.37 -7.89 5.98
C ASP A 164 -14.90 -7.62 6.28
N TYR A 165 -14.58 -6.45 6.86
CA TYR A 165 -13.25 -6.20 7.40
C TYR A 165 -13.04 -7.00 8.69
N ARG A 166 -12.13 -7.99 8.64
CA ARG A 166 -11.93 -8.92 9.75
C ARG A 166 -10.44 -9.24 9.98
N PRO A 167 -9.78 -8.54 10.93
CA PRO A 167 -8.40 -8.83 11.29
C PRO A 167 -8.19 -10.31 11.67
N GLY A 168 -7.08 -10.89 11.18
CA GLY A 168 -6.73 -12.27 11.45
C GLY A 168 -7.53 -13.33 10.67
N SER A 169 -8.43 -12.93 9.74
CA SER A 169 -9.17 -13.87 8.89
C SER A 169 -8.37 -14.38 7.69
N THR A 170 -7.31 -13.68 7.33
CA THR A 170 -6.42 -13.96 6.21
C THR A 170 -4.96 -13.83 6.63
N SER A 171 -4.07 -14.37 5.83
CA SER A 171 -2.61 -14.18 5.89
C SER A 171 -2.16 -13.47 4.63
N VAL A 172 -0.92 -13.00 4.59
CA VAL A 172 -0.33 -12.35 3.41
C VAL A 172 -0.30 -13.24 2.16
N THR A 173 -0.42 -14.54 2.33
CA THR A 173 -0.42 -15.55 1.25
C THR A 173 -1.79 -16.18 0.99
N THR A 174 -2.85 -15.69 1.63
CA THR A 174 -4.21 -16.20 1.36
C THR A 174 -4.58 -15.93 -0.10
N PRO A 175 -4.97 -16.97 -0.87
CA PRO A 175 -5.35 -16.80 -2.27
C PRO A 175 -6.54 -15.85 -2.42
N LEU A 176 -6.50 -15.01 -3.46
CA LEU A 176 -7.53 -14.00 -3.69
C LEU A 176 -8.92 -14.62 -3.99
N GLU A 177 -8.93 -15.84 -4.57
CA GLU A 177 -10.16 -16.62 -4.76
C GLU A 177 -10.85 -16.95 -3.44
N GLU A 178 -10.09 -17.23 -2.39
CA GLU A 178 -10.62 -17.51 -1.06
C GLU A 178 -11.19 -16.24 -0.43
N VAL A 179 -10.50 -15.12 -0.54
CA VAL A 179 -10.98 -13.79 -0.10
C VAL A 179 -12.29 -13.46 -0.80
N PHE A 180 -12.36 -13.64 -2.12
CA PHE A 180 -13.56 -13.38 -2.92
C PHE A 180 -14.72 -14.30 -2.56
N ALA A 181 -14.48 -15.59 -2.35
CA ALA A 181 -15.51 -16.56 -1.99
C ALA A 181 -16.09 -16.29 -0.59
N ASN A 182 -15.22 -15.98 0.37
CA ASN A 182 -15.60 -15.78 1.77
C ASN A 182 -16.08 -14.36 2.09
N ARG A 183 -15.88 -13.39 1.19
CA ARG A 183 -16.27 -11.97 1.37
C ARG A 183 -15.74 -11.36 2.66
N ARG A 184 -14.50 -11.68 3.03
CA ARG A 184 -13.85 -11.15 4.23
C ARG A 184 -12.36 -11.06 4.05
N GLY A 185 -11.72 -10.12 4.73
CA GLY A 185 -10.28 -9.91 4.66
C GLY A 185 -9.85 -8.65 5.43
N VAL A 186 -8.67 -8.17 5.09
CA VAL A 186 -8.11 -6.93 5.61
C VAL A 186 -7.79 -5.96 4.46
N CYS A 187 -7.23 -4.79 4.76
CA CYS A 187 -6.93 -3.75 3.76
C CYS A 187 -6.08 -4.25 2.59
N GLN A 188 -5.11 -5.15 2.84
CA GLN A 188 -4.31 -5.80 1.79
C GLN A 188 -5.20 -6.57 0.81
N ASP A 189 -6.13 -7.37 1.33
CA ASP A 189 -7.02 -8.21 0.52
C ASP A 189 -7.96 -7.36 -0.32
N PHE A 190 -8.51 -6.29 0.25
CA PHE A 190 -9.42 -5.38 -0.44
C PHE A 190 -8.70 -4.60 -1.54
N ALA A 191 -7.45 -4.17 -1.29
CA ALA A 191 -6.61 -3.54 -2.30
C ALA A 191 -6.28 -4.52 -3.44
N HIS A 192 -5.85 -5.76 -3.13
CA HIS A 192 -5.59 -6.80 -4.12
C HIS A 192 -6.83 -7.12 -4.95
N PHE A 193 -8.00 -7.24 -4.32
CA PHE A 193 -9.24 -7.52 -5.02
C PHE A 193 -9.64 -6.37 -5.96
N GLY A 194 -9.50 -5.12 -5.52
CA GLY A 194 -9.71 -3.95 -6.38
C GLY A 194 -8.79 -3.95 -7.60
N ILE A 195 -7.50 -4.24 -7.40
CA ILE A 195 -6.50 -4.35 -8.48
C ILE A 195 -6.87 -5.48 -9.44
N ALA A 196 -7.21 -6.67 -8.93
CA ALA A 196 -7.60 -7.81 -9.77
C ALA A 196 -8.83 -7.51 -10.62
N CYS A 197 -9.83 -6.84 -10.04
CA CYS A 197 -11.02 -6.37 -10.76
C CYS A 197 -10.66 -5.45 -11.92
N LEU A 198 -9.81 -4.44 -11.68
CA LEU A 198 -9.39 -3.46 -12.68
C LEU A 198 -8.54 -4.10 -13.79
N ARG A 199 -7.54 -4.92 -13.42
CA ARG A 199 -6.70 -5.63 -14.39
C ARG A 199 -7.51 -6.59 -15.25
N SER A 200 -8.52 -7.26 -14.69
CA SER A 200 -9.39 -8.19 -15.41
C SER A 200 -10.21 -7.51 -16.53
N ILE A 201 -10.39 -6.19 -16.48
CA ILE A 201 -11.02 -5.39 -17.54
C ILE A 201 -10.02 -4.55 -18.35
N GLY A 202 -8.71 -4.76 -18.12
CA GLY A 202 -7.60 -4.14 -18.85
C GLY A 202 -7.22 -2.74 -18.39
N LEU A 203 -7.60 -2.35 -17.17
CA LEU A 203 -7.19 -1.08 -16.55
C LEU A 203 -5.95 -1.27 -15.66
N PRO A 204 -4.94 -0.37 -15.75
CA PRO A 204 -3.77 -0.43 -14.90
C PRO A 204 -4.12 -0.01 -13.47
N ALA A 205 -3.72 -0.86 -12.52
CA ALA A 205 -3.87 -0.58 -11.10
C ALA A 205 -2.64 -1.08 -10.32
N ARG A 206 -2.16 -0.26 -9.39
CA ARG A 206 -1.01 -0.56 -8.53
C ARG A 206 -1.41 -0.65 -7.07
N TYR A 207 -0.69 -1.46 -6.33
CA TYR A 207 -0.80 -1.56 -4.88
C TYR A 207 -0.05 -0.42 -4.22
N VAL A 208 -0.62 0.17 -3.19
CA VAL A 208 0.00 1.23 -2.40
C VAL A 208 0.08 0.80 -0.95
N SER A 209 1.28 0.89 -0.38
CA SER A 209 1.56 0.69 1.03
C SER A 209 1.84 2.03 1.70
N GLY A 210 1.36 2.22 2.92
CA GLY A 210 1.59 3.45 3.64
C GLY A 210 0.92 3.49 5.00
N TYR A 211 0.57 4.68 5.43
CA TYR A 211 -0.05 4.94 6.72
C TYR A 211 -1.28 5.85 6.54
N LEU A 212 -2.28 5.62 7.38
CA LEU A 212 -3.45 6.47 7.48
C LEU A 212 -3.54 7.05 8.89
N GLU A 213 -3.64 8.38 8.98
CA GLU A 213 -3.99 9.03 10.24
C GLU A 213 -5.44 8.67 10.62
N THR A 214 -5.63 8.09 11.80
CA THR A 214 -6.94 7.74 12.33
C THR A 214 -7.35 8.71 13.43
N ASP A 215 -8.66 8.98 13.54
CA ASP A 215 -9.19 9.78 14.63
C ASP A 215 -9.24 8.95 15.93
N PRO A 216 -8.98 9.56 17.09
CA PRO A 216 -9.19 8.89 18.36
C PRO A 216 -10.70 8.59 18.55
N PRO A 217 -11.04 7.54 19.32
CA PRO A 217 -12.43 7.31 19.69
C PRO A 217 -13.02 8.54 20.37
N PRO A 218 -14.32 8.87 20.14
CA PRO A 218 -14.96 10.04 20.71
C PRO A 218 -14.74 10.14 22.23
N GLY A 219 -14.22 11.30 22.69
CA GLY A 219 -13.99 11.57 24.11
C GLY A 219 -12.78 10.85 24.74
N ARG A 220 -11.92 10.22 23.94
CA ARG A 220 -10.69 9.58 24.44
C ARG A 220 -9.46 10.11 23.70
N PRO A 221 -8.29 10.20 24.36
CA PRO A 221 -7.05 10.53 23.67
C PRO A 221 -6.66 9.39 22.73
N LYS A 222 -5.97 9.73 21.64
CA LYS A 222 -5.37 8.75 20.74
C LYS A 222 -4.33 7.92 21.52
N LEU A 223 -4.44 6.60 21.45
CA LEU A 223 -3.47 5.71 22.09
C LEU A 223 -2.22 5.62 21.19
N ILE A 224 -1.04 5.58 21.82
CA ILE A 224 0.23 5.36 21.09
C ILE A 224 0.22 3.96 20.48
N GLY A 225 0.54 3.84 19.18
CA GLY A 225 0.52 2.59 18.43
C GLY A 225 -0.88 2.16 17.97
N ALA A 226 -1.86 3.08 17.99
CA ALA A 226 -3.24 2.80 17.59
C ALA A 226 -3.44 2.81 16.07
N ASP A 227 -2.58 3.53 15.34
CA ASP A 227 -2.60 3.51 13.89
C ASP A 227 -2.01 2.19 13.37
N GLY A 228 -2.34 1.82 12.16
CA GLY A 228 -1.79 0.64 11.49
C GLY A 228 -1.07 1.01 10.20
N SER A 229 -0.17 0.13 9.74
CA SER A 229 0.15 0.14 8.33
C SER A 229 -1.13 -0.10 7.55
N HIS A 230 -1.30 0.63 6.45
CA HIS A 230 -2.50 0.60 5.64
C HIS A 230 -2.17 0.32 4.18
N ALA A 231 -3.14 -0.24 3.48
CA ALA A 231 -3.01 -0.58 2.08
C ALA A 231 -4.25 -0.14 1.31
N TRP A 232 -4.01 0.33 0.09
CA TRP A 232 -5.05 0.71 -0.85
C TRP A 232 -4.55 0.46 -2.28
N PHE A 233 -5.35 0.78 -3.26
CA PHE A 233 -4.90 0.72 -4.64
C PHE A 233 -4.94 2.08 -5.32
N SER A 234 -4.20 2.20 -6.42
CA SER A 234 -4.16 3.40 -7.24
C SER A 234 -4.49 3.04 -8.68
N ILE A 235 -5.28 3.87 -9.36
CA ILE A 235 -5.67 3.71 -10.76
C ILE A 235 -5.11 4.86 -11.59
N LEU A 236 -4.67 4.57 -12.82
CA LEU A 236 -4.21 5.61 -13.75
C LEU A 236 -5.39 6.41 -14.32
N ALA A 237 -5.40 7.71 -14.05
CA ALA A 237 -6.40 8.67 -14.52
C ALA A 237 -5.94 9.39 -15.81
N GLY A 238 -5.56 8.63 -16.83
CA GLY A 238 -5.06 9.19 -18.10
C GLY A 238 -3.70 9.88 -17.96
N GLU A 239 -3.54 11.08 -18.53
CA GLU A 239 -2.28 11.85 -18.44
C GLU A 239 -2.13 12.61 -17.11
N ALA A 240 -3.19 12.68 -16.33
CA ALA A 240 -3.21 13.42 -15.07
C ALA A 240 -2.53 12.68 -13.91
N GLY A 241 -2.10 11.42 -14.12
CA GLY A 241 -1.40 10.64 -13.13
C GLY A 241 -2.25 9.58 -12.45
N TRP A 242 -1.84 9.20 -11.27
CA TRP A 242 -2.46 8.14 -10.48
C TRP A 242 -3.39 8.70 -9.42
N VAL A 243 -4.52 8.03 -9.19
CA VAL A 243 -5.48 8.39 -8.14
C VAL A 243 -5.63 7.22 -7.19
N ASP A 244 -5.45 7.49 -5.92
CA ASP A 244 -5.48 6.54 -4.83
C ASP A 244 -6.91 6.32 -4.34
N VAL A 245 -7.30 5.05 -4.19
CA VAL A 245 -8.66 4.60 -3.86
C VAL A 245 -8.60 3.59 -2.72
N ASP A 246 -9.28 3.89 -1.62
CA ASP A 246 -9.27 3.06 -0.41
C ASP A 246 -10.61 2.33 -0.21
N PRO A 247 -10.71 1.07 -0.63
CA PRO A 247 -11.93 0.28 -0.47
C PRO A 247 -12.21 -0.14 0.99
N THR A 248 -11.23 -0.04 1.88
CA THR A 248 -11.43 -0.32 3.29
C THR A 248 -12.26 0.77 3.96
N ASN A 249 -12.06 2.02 3.56
CA ASN A 249 -12.72 3.19 4.16
C ASN A 249 -13.74 3.85 3.21
N ASP A 250 -14.03 3.24 2.05
CA ASP A 250 -14.97 3.75 1.03
C ASP A 250 -14.69 5.21 0.63
N GLN A 251 -13.42 5.51 0.31
CA GLN A 251 -13.04 6.88 -0.05
C GLN A 251 -11.84 6.94 -1.01
N LEU A 252 -11.69 8.09 -1.64
CA LEU A 252 -10.45 8.44 -2.34
C LEU A 252 -9.42 8.90 -1.30
N ALA A 253 -8.18 8.42 -1.42
CA ALA A 253 -7.12 8.78 -0.48
C ALA A 253 -6.74 10.26 -0.62
N GLY A 254 -6.80 10.97 0.48
CA GLY A 254 -6.55 12.41 0.58
C GLY A 254 -5.34 12.77 1.44
N GLY A 255 -5.38 13.96 2.04
CA GLY A 255 -4.27 14.54 2.82
C GLY A 255 -3.90 13.82 4.11
N ARG A 256 -4.65 12.79 4.53
CA ARG A 256 -4.37 11.97 5.72
C ARG A 256 -3.59 10.68 5.41
N TYR A 257 -3.27 10.44 4.13
CA TYR A 257 -2.60 9.23 3.65
C TYR A 257 -1.13 9.51 3.36
N VAL A 258 -0.24 8.83 4.06
CA VAL A 258 1.20 8.89 3.85
C VAL A 258 1.63 7.66 3.05
N VAL A 259 2.17 7.85 1.84
CA VAL A 259 2.64 6.78 0.96
C VAL A 259 4.09 6.42 1.29
N THR A 260 4.37 5.14 1.55
CA THR A 260 5.75 4.64 1.66
C THR A 260 6.22 4.02 0.35
N ALA A 261 5.39 3.19 -0.26
CA ALA A 261 5.76 2.48 -1.48
C ALA A 261 4.55 2.15 -2.34
N TYR A 262 4.77 1.96 -3.63
CA TYR A 262 3.83 1.30 -4.52
C TYR A 262 4.52 0.26 -5.41
N GLY A 263 3.76 -0.76 -5.79
CA GLY A 263 4.22 -1.86 -6.61
C GLY A 263 3.04 -2.55 -7.31
N ARG A 264 3.27 -3.72 -7.86
CA ARG A 264 2.25 -4.50 -8.56
C ARG A 264 1.29 -5.19 -7.58
N ASP A 265 1.83 -5.65 -6.44
CA ASP A 265 1.12 -6.25 -5.32
C ASP A 265 1.92 -6.08 -4.02
N TYR A 266 1.45 -6.66 -2.92
CA TYR A 266 2.11 -6.59 -1.61
C TYR A 266 3.55 -7.14 -1.63
N GLY A 267 3.84 -8.14 -2.46
CA GLY A 267 5.18 -8.74 -2.54
C GLY A 267 6.28 -7.76 -2.95
N ASP A 268 5.93 -6.76 -3.78
CA ASP A 268 6.86 -5.71 -4.21
C ASP A 268 7.13 -4.67 -3.10
N VAL A 269 6.26 -4.53 -2.10
CA VAL A 269 6.25 -3.38 -1.16
C VAL A 269 6.05 -3.78 0.31
N ALA A 270 6.31 -5.03 0.65
CA ALA A 270 6.19 -5.50 2.03
C ALA A 270 6.98 -4.58 2.98
N PRO A 271 6.39 -4.07 4.07
CA PRO A 271 7.03 -3.12 4.98
C PRO A 271 8.39 -3.62 5.51
N LEU A 272 8.46 -4.91 5.82
CA LEU A 272 9.70 -5.60 6.16
C LEU A 272 9.64 -7.02 5.60
N SER A 273 10.64 -7.38 4.80
CA SER A 273 10.82 -8.71 4.24
C SER A 273 12.28 -9.12 4.33
N GLY A 274 12.57 -10.42 4.47
CA GLY A 274 13.95 -10.84 4.62
C GLY A 274 14.13 -12.34 4.79
N VAL A 275 15.38 -12.72 5.00
CA VAL A 275 15.80 -14.09 5.29
C VAL A 275 16.58 -14.10 6.60
N ILE A 276 16.27 -15.06 7.46
CA ILE A 276 16.99 -15.29 8.71
C ILE A 276 17.56 -16.71 8.71
N TYR A 277 18.70 -16.88 9.34
CA TYR A 277 19.33 -18.18 9.56
C TYR A 277 19.19 -18.54 11.04
N THR A 278 18.37 -19.52 11.33
CA THR A 278 18.04 -19.97 12.70
C THR A 278 17.62 -21.43 12.70
N GLU A 279 17.79 -22.13 13.81
CA GLU A 279 17.23 -23.47 14.04
C GLU A 279 15.80 -23.42 14.61
N GLY A 280 15.34 -22.24 15.05
CA GLY A 280 14.00 -22.03 15.61
C GLY A 280 13.02 -21.38 14.64
N ARG A 281 11.93 -20.89 15.20
CA ARG A 281 10.87 -20.17 14.48
C ARG A 281 10.76 -18.73 15.01
N THR A 282 10.03 -17.91 14.30
CA THR A 282 9.57 -16.62 14.84
C THR A 282 8.51 -16.90 15.90
N GLU A 283 8.81 -16.53 17.15
CA GLU A 283 7.90 -16.68 18.30
C GLU A 283 6.77 -15.66 18.24
N SER A 284 7.13 -14.39 17.97
CA SER A 284 6.14 -13.31 17.87
C SER A 284 6.58 -12.20 16.93
N LEU A 285 5.58 -11.55 16.33
CA LEU A 285 5.71 -10.33 15.55
C LEU A 285 4.77 -9.28 16.14
N GLN A 286 5.29 -8.11 16.49
CA GLN A 286 4.50 -6.96 16.90
C GLN A 286 4.79 -5.77 15.98
N VAL A 287 3.72 -5.13 15.50
CA VAL A 287 3.81 -3.90 14.71
C VAL A 287 3.03 -2.81 15.43
N ARG A 288 3.63 -1.62 15.55
CA ARG A 288 3.01 -0.42 16.13
C ARG A 288 3.27 0.75 15.21
N VAL A 289 2.23 1.51 14.95
CA VAL A 289 2.31 2.71 14.09
C VAL A 289 1.63 3.88 14.80
N ASP A 290 2.26 5.04 14.72
CA ASP A 290 1.71 6.33 15.13
C ASP A 290 1.84 7.32 13.99
N VAL A 291 0.72 7.97 13.64
CA VAL A 291 0.65 9.07 12.67
C VAL A 291 0.05 10.27 13.38
N VAL A 292 0.84 11.31 13.57
CA VAL A 292 0.44 12.48 14.35
C VAL A 292 0.67 13.75 13.55
N ALA A 293 -0.39 14.53 13.33
CA ALA A 293 -0.25 15.86 12.75
C ALA A 293 0.59 16.76 13.68
N VAL A 294 1.58 17.43 13.12
CA VAL A 294 2.47 18.35 13.83
C VAL A 294 1.96 19.76 13.60
N PRO A 295 1.69 20.55 14.64
CA PRO A 295 1.36 21.96 14.47
C PRO A 295 2.46 22.67 13.70
N GLY A 296 2.08 23.47 12.68
CA GLY A 296 2.99 24.31 11.91
C GLY A 296 3.48 25.52 12.70
#